data_305d694c2fc0eaf02b9e28f05e439f89
#
_entry.id   305d694c2fc0eaf02b9e28f05e439f89
#
_cell.length_a   1.000
_cell.length_b   1.000
_cell.length_c   1.000
_cell.angle_alpha   90.00
_cell.angle_beta   90.00
_cell.angle_gamma   90.00
#
_symmetry.space_group_name_H-M   'P 1'
#
loop_
_entity.id
_entity.type
_entity.pdbx_description
1 polymer ?
#
loop_
_entity_poly.entity_id
_entity_poly.type
_entity_poly.pdbx_seq_one_letter_code
_entity_poly.pdbx_strand_id
1 'polypeptide(L)'
;MIKLQKYSYFSHKYLILDTIEDCFSKKDLNFMQLQQKEIGYIEFIRKNEIIIISYLHIYTSYRHKHYGYQVIDYLFSHYKFKCIIGETLKESRGFWNKCIHKYNGMRRNIYYSDNCTSSFIIPRQKISYKQIWDLLDYSYNIIY
;
A
#
# COMPACT_ATOMS: atom_id res chain seq x y z
N MET A 1 -12.94 1.43 -9.60
CA MET A 1 -11.48 1.32 -9.84
C MET A 1 -10.77 2.43 -9.09
N ILE A 2 -9.80 2.07 -8.27
CA ILE A 2 -9.09 3.06 -7.48
C ILE A 2 -8.02 3.80 -8.30
N LYS A 3 -7.70 5.00 -7.86
CA LYS A 3 -6.62 5.84 -8.37
C LYS A 3 -5.88 6.48 -7.20
N LEU A 4 -4.58 6.62 -7.30
CA LEU A 4 -3.79 7.40 -6.36
C LEU A 4 -3.54 8.80 -6.95
N GLN A 5 -3.86 9.81 -6.18
CA GLN A 5 -3.61 11.21 -6.52
C GLN A 5 -2.68 11.83 -5.51
N LYS A 6 -1.57 12.39 -5.97
CA LYS A 6 -0.61 13.05 -5.09
C LYS A 6 -1.28 14.22 -4.35
N TYR A 7 -1.13 14.26 -3.03
CA TYR A 7 -1.74 15.27 -2.19
C TYR A 7 -1.17 16.67 -2.45
N SER A 8 0.17 16.76 -2.56
CA SER A 8 0.87 17.99 -2.93
C SER A 8 2.20 17.64 -3.61
N TYR A 9 2.80 18.60 -4.30
CA TYR A 9 4.06 18.38 -5.02
C TYR A 9 5.22 17.89 -4.12
N PHE A 10 5.27 18.37 -2.87
CA PHE A 10 6.33 18.03 -1.92
C PHE A 10 5.97 16.88 -0.96
N SER A 11 4.77 16.34 -1.07
CA SER A 11 4.29 15.31 -0.16
C SER A 11 4.54 13.90 -0.70
N HIS A 12 4.84 12.97 0.20
CA HIS A 12 4.81 11.54 -0.08
C HIS A 12 3.43 10.93 0.17
N LYS A 13 2.44 11.77 0.42
CA LYS A 13 1.06 11.39 0.65
C LYS A 13 0.26 11.39 -0.63
N TYR A 14 -0.52 10.34 -0.82
CA TYR A 14 -1.42 10.17 -1.95
C TYR A 14 -2.84 9.92 -1.44
N LEU A 15 -3.80 10.64 -2.00
CA LEU A 15 -5.22 10.35 -1.78
C LEU A 15 -5.60 9.08 -2.55
N ILE A 16 -6.41 8.25 -1.93
CA ILE A 16 -6.98 7.06 -2.56
C ILE A 16 -8.39 7.44 -3.00
N LEU A 17 -8.59 7.44 -4.31
CA LEU A 17 -9.86 7.81 -4.92
C LEU A 17 -10.49 6.57 -5.55
N ASP A 18 -11.76 6.36 -5.29
CA ASP A 18 -12.57 5.41 -6.04
C ASP A 18 -13.37 6.13 -7.09
N THR A 19 -13.30 5.65 -8.31
CA THR A 19 -14.09 6.18 -9.42
C THR A 19 -15.41 5.44 -9.44
N ILE A 20 -16.48 6.14 -9.07
CA ILE A 20 -17.83 5.63 -9.16
C ILE A 20 -18.38 6.06 -10.52
N GLU A 21 -18.72 5.10 -11.37
CA GLU A 21 -19.53 5.35 -12.55
C GLU A 21 -20.97 5.52 -12.09
N ASP A 22 -21.43 6.77 -11.97
CA ASP A 22 -22.86 7.02 -11.83
C ASP A 22 -23.53 6.68 -13.16
N CYS A 23 -24.10 5.49 -13.23
CA CYS A 23 -24.99 5.11 -14.32
C CYS A 23 -26.30 5.90 -14.21
N PHE A 24 -26.25 7.19 -14.49
CA PHE A 24 -27.47 7.91 -14.84
C PHE A 24 -27.94 7.39 -16.19
N SER A 25 -29.25 7.13 -16.29
CA SER A 25 -30.00 6.55 -17.41
C SER A 25 -29.33 6.67 -18.79
N LYS A 26 -29.45 5.65 -19.65
CA LYS A 26 -28.90 5.53 -21.01
C LYS A 26 -29.17 6.72 -21.95
N LYS A 27 -29.89 7.75 -21.52
CA LYS A 27 -30.19 8.97 -22.30
C LYS A 27 -29.12 10.05 -22.18
N ASP A 28 -28.20 9.99 -21.19
CA ASP A 28 -27.21 11.04 -20.94
C ASP A 28 -25.77 10.51 -21.06
N LEU A 29 -25.48 9.74 -22.11
CA LEU A 29 -24.14 9.25 -22.46
C LEU A 29 -23.07 10.37 -22.59
N ASN A 30 -23.50 11.63 -22.71
CA ASN A 30 -22.61 12.79 -22.79
C ASN A 30 -22.25 13.39 -21.44
N PHE A 31 -22.81 12.92 -20.34
CA PHE A 31 -22.57 13.40 -18.99
C PHE A 31 -22.18 12.26 -18.03
N MET A 32 -21.27 11.36 -18.46
CA MET A 32 -20.56 10.50 -17.53
C MET A 32 -19.65 11.38 -16.67
N GLN A 33 -20.20 12.00 -15.63
CA GLN A 33 -19.41 12.55 -14.56
C GLN A 33 -18.87 11.38 -13.75
N LEU A 34 -17.59 11.04 -14.01
CA LEU A 34 -16.84 10.16 -13.13
C LEU A 34 -16.71 10.87 -11.78
N GLN A 35 -17.59 10.54 -10.83
CA GLN A 35 -17.45 11.02 -9.47
C GLN A 35 -16.30 10.29 -8.82
N GLN A 36 -15.27 11.06 -8.46
CA GLN A 36 -14.16 10.54 -7.65
C GLN A 36 -14.50 10.73 -6.19
N LYS A 37 -14.43 9.64 -5.44
CA LYS A 37 -14.69 9.62 -4.00
C LYS A 37 -13.41 9.32 -3.25
N GLU A 38 -13.03 10.20 -2.33
CA GLU A 38 -11.88 9.96 -1.45
C GLU A 38 -12.24 8.89 -0.41
N ILE A 39 -11.52 7.79 -0.40
CA ILE A 39 -11.76 6.64 0.47
C ILE A 39 -10.65 6.44 1.51
N GLY A 40 -9.56 7.15 1.40
CA GLY A 40 -8.43 7.05 2.31
C GLY A 40 -7.20 7.73 1.76
N TYR A 41 -6.05 7.42 2.34
CA TYR A 41 -4.77 7.91 1.86
C TYR A 41 -3.65 6.92 2.15
N ILE A 42 -2.56 7.05 1.42
CA ILE A 42 -1.34 6.28 1.59
C ILE A 42 -0.13 7.21 1.57
N GLU A 43 0.81 6.97 2.47
CA GLU A 43 2.12 7.62 2.46
C GLU A 43 3.18 6.58 2.13
N PHE A 44 3.95 6.82 1.08
CA PHE A 44 5.04 5.95 0.70
C PHE A 44 6.13 6.72 -0.05
N ILE A 45 7.32 6.16 -0.02
CA ILE A 45 8.46 6.61 -0.82
C ILE A 45 8.94 5.48 -1.71
N ARG A 46 9.54 5.83 -2.83
CA ARG A 46 10.24 4.89 -3.71
C ARG A 46 11.73 5.16 -3.62
N LYS A 47 12.50 4.15 -3.29
CA LYS A 47 13.95 4.25 -3.20
C LYS A 47 14.60 2.93 -3.63
N ASN A 48 15.52 3.01 -4.61
CA ASN A 48 16.30 1.86 -5.07
C ASN A 48 15.45 0.62 -5.43
N GLU A 49 14.38 0.81 -6.20
CA GLU A 49 13.45 -0.25 -6.60
C GLU A 49 12.66 -0.87 -5.45
N ILE A 50 12.55 -0.16 -4.32
CA ILE A 50 11.75 -0.57 -3.15
C ILE A 50 10.69 0.49 -2.91
N ILE A 51 9.47 0.06 -2.61
CA ILE A 51 8.41 0.91 -2.08
C ILE A 51 8.38 0.74 -0.57
N ILE A 52 8.51 1.84 0.16
CA ILE A 52 8.44 1.88 1.62
C ILE A 52 7.14 2.57 2.01
N ILE A 53 6.20 1.82 2.56
CA ILE A 53 4.92 2.36 3.04
C ILE A 53 5.09 2.80 4.49
N SER A 54 4.91 4.09 4.74
CA SER A 54 4.87 4.65 6.09
C SER A 54 3.49 4.56 6.70
N TYR A 55 2.44 4.72 5.90
CA TYR A 55 1.08 4.73 6.38
C TYR A 55 0.09 4.36 5.26
N LEU A 56 -0.90 3.55 5.60
CA LEU A 56 -2.04 3.24 4.73
C LEU A 56 -3.31 3.32 5.58
N HIS A 57 -4.18 4.22 5.22
CA HIS A 57 -5.42 4.45 5.95
C HIS A 57 -6.62 4.44 5.00
N ILE A 58 -7.54 3.53 5.26
CA ILE A 58 -8.87 3.51 4.63
C ILE A 58 -9.86 4.06 5.65
N TYR A 59 -10.65 5.03 5.26
CA TYR A 59 -11.66 5.62 6.13
C TYR A 59 -12.66 4.57 6.60
N THR A 60 -13.10 4.68 7.85
CA THR A 60 -13.89 3.65 8.53
C THR A 60 -15.11 3.18 7.73
N SER A 61 -15.82 4.11 7.09
CA SER A 61 -16.99 3.81 6.26
C SER A 61 -16.71 2.99 5.00
N TYR A 62 -15.45 2.92 4.58
CA TYR A 62 -15.01 2.18 3.39
C TYR A 62 -14.22 0.91 3.70
N ARG A 63 -14.06 0.57 4.97
CA ARG A 63 -13.36 -0.65 5.40
C ARG A 63 -14.19 -1.90 5.07
N HIS A 64 -13.51 -3.06 5.05
CA HIS A 64 -14.09 -4.38 4.74
C HIS A 64 -14.68 -4.50 3.32
N LYS A 65 -14.24 -3.66 2.40
CA LYS A 65 -14.61 -3.67 0.98
C LYS A 65 -13.43 -3.96 0.06
N HIS A 66 -12.36 -4.54 0.60
CA HIS A 66 -11.12 -4.92 -0.13
C HIS A 66 -10.34 -3.74 -0.75
N TYR A 67 -10.60 -2.51 -0.34
CA TYR A 67 -9.86 -1.35 -0.87
C TYR A 67 -8.37 -1.39 -0.54
N GLY A 68 -7.98 -1.89 0.62
CA GLY A 68 -6.57 -2.06 0.97
C GLY A 68 -5.82 -2.94 -0.02
N TYR A 69 -6.41 -4.06 -0.43
CA TYR A 69 -5.82 -4.92 -1.46
C TYR A 69 -5.76 -4.23 -2.82
N GLN A 70 -6.77 -3.48 -3.19
CA GLN A 70 -6.78 -2.73 -4.44
C GLN A 70 -5.66 -1.69 -4.48
N VAL A 71 -5.32 -1.06 -3.35
CA VAL A 71 -4.18 -0.16 -3.24
C VAL A 71 -2.86 -0.90 -3.50
N ILE A 72 -2.67 -2.06 -2.89
CA ILE A 72 -1.47 -2.87 -3.12
C ILE A 72 -1.39 -3.31 -4.58
N ASP A 73 -2.48 -3.78 -5.15
CA ASP A 73 -2.55 -4.16 -6.57
C ASP A 73 -2.27 -2.98 -7.50
N TYR A 74 -2.75 -1.79 -7.15
CA TYR A 74 -2.45 -0.56 -7.87
C TYR A 74 -0.95 -0.24 -7.89
N LEU A 75 -0.29 -0.36 -6.74
CA LEU A 75 1.16 -0.17 -6.66
C LEU A 75 1.90 -1.16 -7.57
N PHE A 76 1.53 -2.44 -7.55
CA PHE A 76 2.11 -3.44 -8.44
C PHE A 76 1.90 -3.14 -9.92
N SER A 77 0.76 -2.57 -10.28
CA SER A 77 0.41 -2.29 -11.68
C SER A 77 1.05 -1.01 -12.23
N HIS A 78 1.25 0.01 -11.40
CA HIS A 78 1.62 1.36 -11.84
C HIS A 78 3.08 1.71 -11.58
N TYR A 79 3.78 0.95 -10.75
CA TYR A 79 5.17 1.23 -10.38
C TYR A 79 6.06 0.02 -10.63
N LYS A 80 7.30 0.29 -11.05
CA LYS A 80 8.34 -0.75 -11.13
C LYS A 80 9.11 -0.78 -9.82
N PHE A 81 9.09 -1.93 -9.16
CA PHE A 81 9.83 -2.16 -7.91
C PHE A 81 10.00 -3.66 -7.68
N LYS A 82 10.90 -4.02 -6.80
CA LYS A 82 11.15 -5.42 -6.42
C LYS A 82 10.30 -5.89 -5.26
N CYS A 83 10.07 -5.02 -4.28
CA CYS A 83 9.27 -5.35 -3.11
C CYS A 83 8.65 -4.11 -2.48
N ILE A 84 7.60 -4.34 -1.69
CA ILE A 84 7.00 -3.37 -0.78
C ILE A 84 7.41 -3.75 0.63
N ILE A 85 7.85 -2.79 1.41
CA ILE A 85 8.17 -2.97 2.82
C ILE A 85 7.44 -1.92 3.67
N GLY A 86 7.24 -2.23 4.93
CA GLY A 86 6.66 -1.30 5.89
C GLY A 86 6.64 -1.89 7.30
N GLU A 87 6.23 -1.08 8.26
CA GLU A 87 6.04 -1.49 9.63
C GLU A 87 4.56 -1.73 9.92
N THR A 88 4.27 -2.74 10.71
CA THR A 88 2.90 -3.01 11.15
C THR A 88 2.63 -2.33 12.48
N LEU A 89 1.67 -1.43 12.50
CA LEU A 89 1.08 -0.93 13.72
C LEU A 89 0.12 -1.98 14.30
N LYS A 90 -0.12 -1.92 15.61
CA LYS A 90 -1.02 -2.86 16.29
C LYS A 90 -2.40 -2.92 15.63
N GLU A 91 -2.95 -1.78 15.25
CA GLU A 91 -4.29 -1.64 14.65
C GLU A 91 -4.36 -2.21 13.23
N SER A 92 -3.26 -2.20 12.49
CA SER A 92 -3.19 -2.65 11.10
C SER A 92 -2.63 -4.08 10.93
N ARG A 93 -2.25 -4.72 12.03
CA ARG A 93 -1.61 -6.04 11.99
C ARG A 93 -2.45 -7.10 11.26
N GLY A 94 -3.75 -7.12 11.49
CA GLY A 94 -4.65 -8.06 10.81
C GLY A 94 -4.65 -7.91 9.30
N PHE A 95 -4.70 -6.69 8.81
CA PHE A 95 -4.64 -6.39 7.38
C PHE A 95 -3.30 -6.83 6.75
N TRP A 96 -2.18 -6.45 7.37
CA TRP A 96 -0.86 -6.81 6.85
C TRP A 96 -0.57 -8.30 6.91
N ASN A 97 -1.09 -9.01 7.92
CA ASN A 97 -1.01 -10.47 7.95
C ASN A 97 -1.72 -11.12 6.76
N LYS A 98 -2.89 -10.61 6.42
CA LYS A 98 -3.62 -11.08 5.24
C LYS A 98 -2.87 -10.75 3.93
N CYS A 99 -2.25 -9.58 3.84
CA CYS A 99 -1.41 -9.22 2.70
C CYS A 99 -0.19 -10.15 2.57
N ILE A 100 0.50 -10.41 3.67
CA ILE A 100 1.63 -11.34 3.69
C ILE A 100 1.22 -12.70 3.14
N HIS A 101 0.08 -13.21 3.58
CA HIS A 101 -0.44 -14.49 3.08
C HIS A 101 -0.84 -14.43 1.60
N LYS A 102 -1.58 -13.39 1.22
CA LYS A 102 -2.08 -13.24 -0.16
C LYS A 102 -0.98 -13.06 -1.19
N TYR A 103 0.05 -12.31 -0.87
CA TYR A 103 1.14 -11.94 -1.80
C TYR A 103 2.44 -12.69 -1.55
N ASN A 104 2.42 -13.77 -0.80
CA ASN A 104 3.60 -14.58 -0.44
C ASN A 104 4.72 -13.75 0.19
N GLY A 105 4.34 -12.85 1.06
CA GLY A 105 5.26 -12.00 1.80
C GLY A 105 5.81 -12.67 3.05
N MET A 106 6.55 -11.88 3.81
CA MET A 106 7.17 -12.31 5.07
C MET A 106 7.03 -11.24 6.14
N ARG A 107 7.08 -11.68 7.38
CA ARG A 107 7.15 -10.82 8.55
C ARG A 107 8.51 -10.97 9.23
N ARG A 108 9.04 -9.84 9.71
CA ARG A 108 10.19 -9.81 10.61
C ARG A 108 9.80 -9.06 11.89
N ASN A 109 9.99 -9.70 13.03
CA ASN A 109 9.88 -9.04 14.32
C ASN A 109 11.24 -8.44 14.69
N ILE A 110 11.21 -7.18 15.09
CA ILE A 110 12.41 -6.45 15.49
C ILE A 110 12.23 -6.05 16.94
N TYR A 111 13.16 -6.48 17.77
CA TYR A 111 13.16 -6.20 19.19
C TYR A 111 14.11 -5.05 19.47
N TYR A 112 13.58 -3.91 19.90
CA TYR A 112 14.35 -2.80 20.43
C TYR A 112 14.07 -2.71 21.93
N SER A 113 15.09 -2.95 22.77
CA SER A 113 15.01 -2.88 24.23
C SER A 113 13.65 -3.28 24.83
N ASP A 114 12.68 -2.39 24.92
CA ASP A 114 11.36 -2.64 25.50
C ASP A 114 10.21 -2.70 24.48
N ASN A 115 10.51 -2.47 23.18
CA ASN A 115 9.50 -2.44 22.13
C ASN A 115 9.78 -3.49 21.06
N CYS A 116 8.74 -4.30 20.78
CA CYS A 116 8.74 -5.18 19.63
C CYS A 116 7.99 -4.50 18.49
N THR A 117 8.68 -4.16 17.41
CA THR A 117 8.06 -3.75 16.17
C THR A 117 8.10 -4.88 15.16
N SER A 118 7.09 -4.94 14.32
CA SER A 118 6.99 -5.94 13.29
C SER A 118 7.00 -5.24 11.95
N SER A 119 7.88 -5.65 11.06
CA SER A 119 7.91 -5.19 9.69
C SER A 119 7.45 -6.29 8.75
N PHE A 120 6.93 -5.90 7.58
CA PHE A 120 6.54 -6.83 6.53
C PHE A 120 7.30 -6.54 5.26
N ILE A 121 7.42 -7.56 4.42
CA ILE A 121 7.90 -7.44 3.06
C ILE A 121 6.98 -8.20 2.12
N ILE A 122 6.59 -7.56 1.04
CA ILE A 122 5.78 -8.16 -0.03
C ILE A 122 6.62 -8.10 -1.31
N PRO A 123 7.18 -9.22 -1.77
CA PRO A 123 7.96 -9.24 -2.99
C PRO A 123 7.05 -9.28 -4.21
N ARG A 124 7.51 -8.69 -5.32
CA ARG A 124 6.80 -8.78 -6.61
C ARG A 124 6.80 -10.19 -7.18
N GLN A 125 7.91 -10.88 -6.99
CA GLN A 125 8.11 -12.25 -7.47
C GLN A 125 8.61 -13.11 -6.32
N LYS A 126 8.42 -14.42 -6.44
CA LYS A 126 8.98 -15.34 -5.46
C LYS A 126 10.49 -15.19 -5.44
N ILE A 127 11.02 -14.73 -4.31
CA ILE A 127 12.45 -14.53 -4.09
C ILE A 127 12.93 -15.44 -2.96
N SER A 128 14.23 -15.73 -2.95
CA SER A 128 14.84 -16.56 -1.91
C SER A 128 14.84 -15.86 -0.55
N TYR A 129 14.92 -16.64 0.50
CA TYR A 129 15.06 -16.14 1.87
C TYR A 129 16.22 -15.16 2.03
N LYS A 130 17.36 -15.50 1.43
CA LYS A 130 18.54 -14.64 1.44
C LYS A 130 18.29 -13.29 0.79
N GLN A 131 17.65 -13.29 -0.38
CA GLN A 131 17.30 -12.05 -1.09
C GLN A 131 16.36 -11.17 -0.27
N ILE A 132 15.40 -11.77 0.45
CA ILE A 132 14.50 -11.05 1.34
C ILE A 132 15.30 -10.38 2.48
N TRP A 133 16.20 -11.11 3.10
CA TRP A 133 17.02 -10.58 4.18
C TRP A 133 17.93 -9.46 3.71
N ASP A 134 18.57 -9.63 2.57
CA ASP A 134 19.42 -8.60 1.97
C ASP A 134 18.63 -7.31 1.67
N LEU A 135 17.40 -7.43 1.15
CA LEU A 135 16.52 -6.29 0.91
C LEU A 135 16.08 -5.60 2.21
N LEU A 136 15.76 -6.36 3.24
CA LEU A 136 15.41 -5.82 4.56
C LEU A 136 16.58 -5.09 5.20
N ASP A 137 17.75 -5.68 5.21
CA ASP A 137 18.95 -5.06 5.78
C ASP A 137 19.34 -3.79 5.02
N TYR A 138 19.22 -3.81 3.71
CA TYR A 138 19.43 -2.64 2.86
C TYR A 138 18.43 -1.52 3.17
N SER A 139 17.16 -1.85 3.38
CA SER A 139 16.12 -0.87 3.71
C SER A 139 16.37 -0.20 5.05
N TYR A 140 16.87 -0.92 6.04
CA TYR A 140 17.25 -0.35 7.33
C TYR A 140 18.34 0.72 7.20
N ASN A 141 19.33 0.47 6.39
CA ASN A 141 20.42 1.43 6.11
C ASN A 141 19.94 2.68 5.35
N ILE A 142 18.78 2.60 4.72
CA ILE A 142 18.19 3.72 3.98
C ILE A 142 17.31 4.59 4.89
N ILE A 143 16.62 3.98 5.85
CA ILE A 143 15.65 4.67 6.73
C ILE A 143 16.37 5.31 7.93
N TYR A 144 17.45 4.76 8.37
CA TYR A 144 18.27 5.22 9.49
C TYR A 144 19.69 5.58 9.05
#